data_8c2ce5511b3b97ffad9f5ac8778aeabd
#
_entry.id   8c2ce5511b3b97ffad9f5ac8778aeabd
#
_cell.length_a   1.000
_cell.length_b   1.000
_cell.length_c   1.000
_cell.angle_alpha   90.00
_cell.angle_beta   90.00
_cell.angle_gamma   90.00
#
_symmetry.space_group_name_H-M   'P 1'
#
loop_
_entity.id
_entity.type
_entity.pdbx_description
1 polymer ?
#
loop_
_entity_poly.entity_id
_entity_poly.type
_entity_poly.pdbx_seq_one_letter_code
_entity_poly.pdbx_strand_id
1 'polypeptide(L)'
;MKFNFWRAKKVLTMVGSIAVTASVGSFAIAQDFITVQSTTSTQNSGLFDVILPEFQAETGIEVRVVAVGTGQAIKNAENGDGDVLFVHAKPAEEKFVADGWGVKRYDVMYNDFVIVGPEDDPAGVAGMDDVVAAMQRIAETQAIFVSRGDDSGTHKAELSMWALAGVPVPDASGDWYRETGSGMGATLNVATGMNAYALTDRATWISFANKGTQSVAVEGDPRMFNQYGVILVNKDRHPNVKAEQGQKFVDWLIGGSGQAAIAAYMIDGQQLFFPNAE
;
A
#
# COMPACT_ATOMS: atom_id res chain seq x y z
N MET A 1 -68.24 -12.61 84.06
CA MET A 1 -66.83 -12.89 83.73
C MET A 1 -66.55 -12.33 82.33
N LYS A 2 -65.92 -11.20 82.21
CA LYS A 2 -65.54 -10.59 80.94
C LYS A 2 -64.06 -10.35 80.96
N PHE A 3 -63.29 -11.04 80.09
CA PHE A 3 -61.88 -10.82 79.93
C PHE A 3 -61.65 -9.77 78.81
N ASN A 4 -60.98 -8.67 79.09
CA ASN A 4 -60.54 -7.73 78.09
C ASN A 4 -59.15 -8.08 77.57
N PHE A 5 -59.03 -8.26 76.27
CA PHE A 5 -57.73 -8.41 75.57
C PHE A 5 -57.26 -7.03 75.07
N TRP A 6 -56.13 -6.63 75.61
CA TRP A 6 -55.41 -5.44 75.16
C TRP A 6 -54.53 -5.76 74.00
N ARG A 7 -54.78 -5.18 72.84
CA ARG A 7 -53.96 -5.31 71.63
C ARG A 7 -52.87 -4.24 71.65
N ALA A 8 -51.58 -4.63 71.76
CA ALA A 8 -50.43 -3.79 71.51
C ALA A 8 -50.18 -3.62 70.04
N LYS A 9 -50.20 -2.38 69.50
CA LYS A 9 -49.80 -2.02 68.14
C LYS A 9 -48.29 -1.87 68.13
N LYS A 10 -47.62 -2.74 67.35
CA LYS A 10 -46.22 -2.57 67.00
C LYS A 10 -46.14 -1.55 65.86
N VAL A 11 -45.45 -0.44 66.08
CA VAL A 11 -45.06 0.54 65.07
C VAL A 11 -43.79 0.00 64.37
N LEU A 12 -43.86 -0.35 63.08
CA LEU A 12 -42.73 -0.77 62.28
C LEU A 12 -42.14 0.47 61.63
N THR A 13 -40.98 0.93 62.08
CA THR A 13 -40.25 2.05 61.47
C THR A 13 -39.47 1.50 60.30
N MET A 14 -39.89 1.86 59.09
CA MET A 14 -39.22 1.52 57.83
C MET A 14 -38.12 2.55 57.57
N VAL A 15 -36.86 2.18 57.80
CA VAL A 15 -35.69 2.98 57.41
C VAL A 15 -35.43 2.70 55.91
N GLY A 16 -35.80 3.67 55.06
CA GLY A 16 -35.51 3.62 53.63
C GLY A 16 -34.05 3.99 53.38
N SER A 17 -33.22 3.00 53.02
CA SER A 17 -31.89 3.27 52.52
C SER A 17 -31.97 3.72 51.05
N ILE A 18 -31.68 5.00 50.80
CA ILE A 18 -31.52 5.53 49.45
C ILE A 18 -30.13 5.14 48.96
N ALA A 19 -30.06 4.10 48.10
CA ALA A 19 -28.84 3.77 47.36
C ALA A 19 -28.67 4.78 46.21
N VAL A 20 -27.76 5.74 46.36
CA VAL A 20 -27.31 6.60 45.27
C VAL A 20 -26.39 5.79 44.39
N THR A 21 -26.91 5.27 43.29
CA THR A 21 -26.09 4.67 42.19
C THR A 21 -25.43 5.81 41.44
N ALA A 22 -24.15 6.05 41.69
CA ALA A 22 -23.30 6.90 40.86
C ALA A 22 -23.09 6.18 39.51
N SER A 23 -23.84 6.60 38.50
CA SER A 23 -23.58 6.20 37.10
C SER A 23 -22.27 6.84 36.65
N VAL A 24 -21.18 6.08 36.68
CA VAL A 24 -19.95 6.48 36.00
C VAL A 24 -20.22 6.39 34.52
N GLY A 25 -20.58 7.53 33.91
CA GLY A 25 -20.69 7.65 32.47
C GLY A 25 -19.29 7.39 31.86
N SER A 26 -19.10 6.24 31.20
CA SER A 26 -17.95 6.04 30.34
C SER A 26 -18.07 7.03 29.20
N PHE A 27 -17.33 8.13 29.25
CA PHE A 27 -17.12 8.96 28.06
C PHE A 27 -16.36 8.10 27.06
N ALA A 28 -17.02 7.63 26.02
CA ALA A 28 -16.33 7.11 24.84
C ALA A 28 -15.52 8.28 24.27
N ILE A 29 -14.22 8.30 24.52
CA ILE A 29 -13.31 9.20 23.82
C ILE A 29 -13.37 8.73 22.36
N ALA A 30 -13.85 9.61 21.47
CA ALA A 30 -13.80 9.33 20.04
C ALA A 30 -12.34 9.07 19.69
N GLN A 31 -12.05 7.89 19.13
CA GLN A 31 -10.70 7.53 18.75
C GLN A 31 -10.23 8.49 17.65
N ASP A 32 -9.07 9.13 17.84
CA ASP A 32 -8.47 9.95 16.80
C ASP A 32 -8.15 9.08 15.58
N PHE A 33 -8.44 9.60 14.40
CA PHE A 33 -8.12 8.90 13.16
C PHE A 33 -7.60 9.86 12.10
N ILE A 34 -6.84 9.31 11.16
CA ILE A 34 -6.43 9.96 9.91
C ILE A 34 -6.89 9.16 8.70
N THR A 35 -7.02 9.84 7.56
CA THR A 35 -7.27 9.21 6.27
C THR A 35 -5.98 9.24 5.44
N VAL A 36 -5.52 8.07 5.01
CA VAL A 36 -4.34 7.92 4.14
C VAL A 36 -4.81 7.54 2.74
N GLN A 37 -4.52 8.39 1.76
CA GLN A 37 -4.70 8.08 0.34
C GLN A 37 -3.53 7.22 -0.13
N SER A 38 -3.82 6.03 -0.64
CA SER A 38 -2.80 5.07 -1.07
C SER A 38 -3.24 4.26 -2.28
N THR A 39 -2.46 3.23 -2.61
CA THR A 39 -2.69 2.42 -3.81
C THR A 39 -3.23 1.04 -3.49
N THR A 40 -3.99 0.47 -4.44
CA THR A 40 -4.47 -0.92 -4.35
C THR A 40 -3.31 -1.91 -4.30
N SER A 41 -2.18 -1.62 -4.94
CA SER A 41 -0.99 -2.47 -4.86
C SER A 41 -0.39 -2.50 -3.45
N THR A 42 -0.29 -1.34 -2.78
CA THR A 42 0.16 -1.27 -1.38
C THR A 42 -0.81 -1.99 -0.44
N GLN A 43 -2.12 -1.82 -0.61
CA GLN A 43 -3.12 -2.55 0.17
C GLN A 43 -3.01 -4.06 -0.04
N ASN A 44 -2.92 -4.50 -1.29
CA ASN A 44 -2.89 -5.92 -1.65
C ASN A 44 -1.56 -6.61 -1.27
N SER A 45 -0.50 -5.86 -1.02
CA SER A 45 0.75 -6.44 -0.52
C SER A 45 0.66 -6.96 0.91
N GLY A 46 -0.37 -6.57 1.68
CA GLY A 46 -0.52 -6.93 3.08
C GLY A 46 0.31 -6.10 4.07
N LEU A 47 1.12 -5.15 3.58
CA LEU A 47 1.98 -4.32 4.44
C LEU A 47 1.18 -3.56 5.50
N PHE A 48 0.03 -3.00 5.12
CA PHE A 48 -0.81 -2.23 6.04
C PHE A 48 -1.35 -3.05 7.20
N ASP A 49 -1.58 -4.36 7.01
CA ASP A 49 -2.08 -5.24 8.07
C ASP A 49 -1.05 -5.45 9.18
N VAL A 50 0.23 -5.15 8.91
CA VAL A 50 1.33 -5.23 9.87
C VAL A 50 1.65 -3.85 10.47
N ILE A 51 1.93 -2.85 9.63
CA ILE A 51 2.43 -1.57 10.13
C ILE A 51 1.38 -0.69 10.81
N LEU A 52 0.10 -0.73 10.36
CA LEU A 52 -0.93 0.16 10.92
C LEU A 52 -1.34 -0.21 12.35
N PRO A 53 -1.48 -1.50 12.74
CA PRO A 53 -1.70 -1.86 14.14
C PRO A 53 -0.58 -1.42 15.08
N GLU A 54 0.68 -1.48 14.64
CA GLU A 54 1.83 -1.02 15.43
C GLU A 54 1.78 0.49 15.65
N PHE A 55 1.55 1.27 14.61
CA PHE A 55 1.36 2.71 14.72
C PHE A 55 0.21 3.07 15.68
N GLN A 56 -0.94 2.40 15.53
CA GLN A 56 -2.09 2.64 16.39
C GLN A 56 -1.81 2.26 17.84
N ALA A 57 -1.08 1.18 18.11
CA ALA A 57 -0.69 0.77 19.47
C ALA A 57 0.23 1.80 20.15
N GLU A 58 1.16 2.41 19.38
CA GLU A 58 2.08 3.41 19.92
C GLU A 58 1.44 4.80 20.11
N THR A 59 0.50 5.18 19.24
CA THR A 59 0.00 6.57 19.18
C THR A 59 -1.45 6.75 19.58
N GLY A 60 -2.24 5.68 19.58
CA GLY A 60 -3.70 5.72 19.77
C GLY A 60 -4.47 6.24 18.55
N ILE A 61 -3.80 6.54 17.43
CA ILE A 61 -4.42 7.10 16.22
C ILE A 61 -4.76 5.96 15.25
N GLU A 62 -6.03 5.86 14.86
CA GLU A 62 -6.49 4.94 13.81
C GLU A 62 -6.10 5.46 12.42
N VAL A 63 -5.61 4.59 11.55
CA VAL A 63 -5.35 4.93 10.14
C VAL A 63 -6.40 4.28 9.25
N ARG A 64 -7.13 5.11 8.51
CA ARG A 64 -8.12 4.67 7.52
C ARG A 64 -7.55 4.82 6.13
N VAL A 65 -7.29 3.70 5.47
CA VAL A 65 -6.70 3.70 4.12
C VAL A 65 -7.78 3.76 3.07
N VAL A 66 -7.61 4.68 2.10
CA VAL A 66 -8.36 4.71 0.85
C VAL A 66 -7.43 4.23 -0.26
N ALA A 67 -7.58 2.97 -0.65
CA ALA A 67 -6.74 2.30 -1.64
C ALA A 67 -7.38 2.33 -3.02
N VAL A 68 -6.79 3.12 -3.93
CA VAL A 68 -7.26 3.31 -5.31
C VAL A 68 -6.09 3.30 -6.29
N GLY A 69 -6.29 3.58 -7.57
CA GLY A 69 -5.19 3.80 -8.50
C GLY A 69 -4.36 5.04 -8.13
N THR A 70 -3.05 5.03 -8.40
CA THR A 70 -2.11 6.09 -7.99
C THR A 70 -2.60 7.50 -8.38
N GLY A 71 -3.05 7.68 -9.62
CA GLY A 71 -3.55 8.99 -10.10
C GLY A 71 -4.80 9.43 -9.32
N GLN A 72 -5.69 8.50 -8.97
CA GLN A 72 -6.88 8.81 -8.18
C GLN A 72 -6.51 9.12 -6.71
N ALA A 73 -5.54 8.41 -6.13
CA ALA A 73 -5.06 8.69 -4.78
C ALA A 73 -4.49 10.11 -4.67
N ILE A 74 -3.66 10.50 -5.65
CA ILE A 74 -3.12 11.87 -5.74
C ILE A 74 -4.26 12.88 -5.90
N LYS A 75 -5.23 12.60 -6.78
CA LYS A 75 -6.38 13.49 -7.00
C LYS A 75 -7.24 13.68 -5.76
N ASN A 76 -7.50 12.61 -5.02
CA ASN A 76 -8.21 12.67 -3.73
C ASN A 76 -7.43 13.55 -2.73
N ALA A 77 -6.12 13.38 -2.64
CA ALA A 77 -5.27 14.20 -1.78
C ALA A 77 -5.25 15.68 -2.22
N GLU A 78 -5.23 15.96 -3.53
CA GLU A 78 -5.39 17.33 -4.09
C GLU A 78 -6.72 17.96 -3.71
N ASN A 79 -7.78 17.18 -3.58
CA ASN A 79 -9.10 17.65 -3.16
C ASN A 79 -9.22 17.84 -1.64
N GLY A 80 -8.25 17.38 -0.84
CA GLY A 80 -8.31 17.40 0.63
C GLY A 80 -9.11 16.24 1.23
N ASP A 81 -9.34 15.16 0.46
CA ASP A 81 -10.06 13.97 0.90
C ASP A 81 -9.19 13.00 1.72
N GLY A 82 -7.98 13.41 2.09
CA GLY A 82 -7.05 12.67 2.93
C GLY A 82 -6.12 13.58 3.71
N ASP A 83 -5.56 13.06 4.79
CA ASP A 83 -4.60 13.77 5.64
C ASP A 83 -3.16 13.52 5.18
N VAL A 84 -2.91 12.33 4.62
CA VAL A 84 -1.61 11.86 4.14
C VAL A 84 -1.76 11.17 2.79
N LEU A 85 -0.80 11.38 1.90
CA LEU A 85 -0.61 10.64 0.66
C LEU A 85 0.57 9.67 0.84
N PHE A 86 0.35 8.36 0.61
CA PHE A 86 1.37 7.33 0.69
C PHE A 86 1.32 6.44 -0.55
N VAL A 87 2.14 6.74 -1.53
CA VAL A 87 2.14 6.12 -2.87
C VAL A 87 3.57 5.88 -3.37
N HIS A 88 3.72 5.44 -4.63
CA HIS A 88 5.00 5.07 -5.23
C HIS A 88 5.12 5.54 -6.69
N ALA A 89 4.95 6.85 -6.89
CA ALA A 89 5.08 7.50 -8.21
C ALA A 89 5.87 8.80 -8.07
N LYS A 90 7.16 8.69 -7.74
CA LYS A 90 8.02 9.81 -7.32
C LYS A 90 7.86 11.08 -8.16
N PRO A 91 7.84 11.06 -9.50
CA PRO A 91 7.65 12.29 -10.28
C PRO A 91 6.31 12.98 -10.04
N ALA A 92 5.23 12.20 -9.88
CA ALA A 92 3.90 12.76 -9.59
C ALA A 92 3.80 13.28 -8.15
N GLU A 93 4.46 12.63 -7.21
CA GLU A 93 4.56 13.03 -5.80
C GLU A 93 5.35 14.34 -5.65
N GLU A 94 6.46 14.46 -6.37
CA GLU A 94 7.26 15.70 -6.42
C GLU A 94 6.46 16.86 -7.02
N LYS A 95 5.69 16.58 -8.08
CA LYS A 95 4.77 17.56 -8.66
C LYS A 95 3.68 17.98 -7.67
N PHE A 96 3.08 17.04 -6.95
CA PHE A 96 2.07 17.32 -5.92
C PHE A 96 2.60 18.28 -4.85
N VAL A 97 3.84 18.13 -4.42
CA VAL A 97 4.51 19.05 -3.49
C VAL A 97 4.83 20.40 -4.16
N ALA A 98 5.37 20.39 -5.39
CA ALA A 98 5.71 21.61 -6.13
C ALA A 98 4.48 22.49 -6.41
N ASP A 99 3.32 21.88 -6.65
CA ASP A 99 2.04 22.58 -6.84
C ASP A 99 1.44 23.09 -5.50
N GLY A 100 2.07 22.78 -4.36
CA GLY A 100 1.68 23.23 -3.03
C GLY A 100 0.55 22.44 -2.39
N TRP A 101 0.19 21.28 -2.93
CA TRP A 101 -0.82 20.40 -2.34
C TRP A 101 -0.30 19.59 -1.16
N GLY A 102 0.99 19.29 -1.14
CA GLY A 102 1.71 18.60 -0.08
C GLY A 102 2.77 19.47 0.58
N VAL A 103 3.13 19.15 1.82
CA VAL A 103 4.13 19.93 2.57
C VAL A 103 5.56 19.57 2.15
N LYS A 104 5.89 18.29 2.25
CA LYS A 104 7.19 17.72 1.90
C LYS A 104 7.04 16.23 1.61
N ARG A 105 7.78 15.76 0.62
CA ARG A 105 7.92 14.34 0.31
C ARG A 105 9.08 13.74 1.08
N TYR A 106 8.87 12.56 1.66
CA TYR A 106 9.91 11.74 2.26
C TYR A 106 9.96 10.38 1.56
N ASP A 107 11.16 9.86 1.33
CA ASP A 107 11.35 8.45 1.00
C ASP A 107 11.03 7.60 2.24
N VAL A 108 10.38 6.45 2.05
CA VAL A 108 9.99 5.56 3.15
C VAL A 108 10.63 4.20 3.00
N MET A 109 10.48 3.62 1.83
CA MET A 109 10.93 2.28 1.49
C MET A 109 10.92 2.13 -0.02
N TYR A 110 11.54 1.07 -0.51
CA TYR A 110 11.34 0.62 -1.89
C TYR A 110 11.01 -0.87 -1.91
N ASN A 111 10.30 -1.31 -2.93
CA ASN A 111 10.32 -2.67 -3.43
C ASN A 111 10.90 -2.65 -4.85
N ASP A 112 11.05 -3.80 -5.46
CA ASP A 112 11.52 -3.88 -6.83
C ASP A 112 10.48 -4.47 -7.78
N PHE A 113 10.63 -4.12 -9.03
CA PHE A 113 10.06 -4.87 -10.13
C PHE A 113 11.03 -5.99 -10.53
N VAL A 114 10.46 -7.04 -11.09
CA VAL A 114 11.19 -8.14 -11.70
C VAL A 114 10.60 -8.42 -13.06
N ILE A 115 11.40 -8.90 -14.00
CA ILE A 115 10.87 -9.54 -15.21
C ILE A 115 10.84 -11.03 -14.92
N VAL A 116 9.65 -11.60 -15.00
CA VAL A 116 9.46 -13.05 -14.95
C VAL A 116 9.39 -13.60 -16.37
N GLY A 117 9.82 -14.82 -16.54
CA GLY A 117 9.83 -15.44 -17.86
C GLY A 117 9.86 -16.95 -17.79
N PRO A 118 9.69 -17.61 -18.95
CA PRO A 118 9.63 -19.05 -19.05
C PRO A 118 10.99 -19.71 -18.82
N GLU A 119 10.97 -20.97 -18.37
CA GLU A 119 12.19 -21.75 -18.07
C GLU A 119 13.08 -21.97 -19.30
N ASP A 120 12.51 -22.05 -20.50
CA ASP A 120 13.24 -22.22 -21.77
C ASP A 120 13.94 -20.96 -22.26
N ASP A 121 13.67 -19.81 -21.63
CA ASP A 121 14.34 -18.51 -21.81
C ASP A 121 14.64 -18.16 -23.29
N PRO A 122 13.64 -18.02 -24.16
CA PRO A 122 13.85 -17.83 -25.59
C PRO A 122 14.61 -16.54 -25.95
N ALA A 123 14.63 -15.54 -25.07
CA ALA A 123 15.39 -14.30 -25.25
C ALA A 123 16.81 -14.37 -24.66
N GLY A 124 17.13 -15.38 -23.85
CA GLY A 124 18.44 -15.52 -23.21
C GLY A 124 18.70 -14.43 -22.18
N VAL A 125 17.68 -14.09 -21.35
CA VAL A 125 17.76 -13.00 -20.37
C VAL A 125 17.80 -13.49 -18.91
N ALA A 126 17.68 -14.78 -18.67
CA ALA A 126 17.69 -15.34 -17.34
C ALA A 126 19.01 -15.04 -16.60
N GLY A 127 18.88 -14.48 -15.40
CA GLY A 127 20.02 -14.08 -14.55
C GLY A 127 20.67 -12.74 -14.91
N MET A 128 20.04 -11.95 -15.79
CA MET A 128 20.51 -10.59 -16.08
C MET A 128 20.11 -9.62 -14.98
N ASP A 129 20.98 -8.62 -14.76
CA ASP A 129 20.80 -7.49 -13.84
C ASP A 129 20.77 -6.12 -14.55
N ASP A 130 20.70 -6.12 -15.89
CA ASP A 130 20.51 -4.95 -16.74
C ASP A 130 19.18 -5.06 -17.48
N VAL A 131 18.15 -4.36 -16.97
CA VAL A 131 16.80 -4.40 -17.54
C VAL A 131 16.74 -3.85 -18.97
N VAL A 132 17.57 -2.85 -19.30
CA VAL A 132 17.60 -2.26 -20.65
C VAL A 132 18.13 -3.28 -21.66
N ALA A 133 19.25 -3.92 -21.33
CA ALA A 133 19.81 -4.97 -22.19
C ALA A 133 18.86 -6.18 -22.31
N ALA A 134 18.19 -6.55 -21.23
CA ALA A 134 17.21 -7.63 -21.25
C ALA A 134 16.01 -7.32 -22.16
N MET A 135 15.44 -6.11 -22.04
CA MET A 135 14.33 -5.67 -22.89
C MET A 135 14.72 -5.57 -24.35
N GLN A 136 15.94 -5.09 -24.67
CA GLN A 136 16.46 -5.10 -26.03
C GLN A 136 16.52 -6.52 -26.61
N ARG A 137 17.02 -7.49 -25.84
CA ARG A 137 17.06 -8.90 -26.28
C ARG A 137 15.68 -9.50 -26.50
N ILE A 138 14.72 -9.20 -25.61
CA ILE A 138 13.31 -9.65 -25.76
C ILE A 138 12.74 -9.11 -27.09
N ALA A 139 12.97 -7.83 -27.40
CA ALA A 139 12.53 -7.21 -28.64
C ALA A 139 13.25 -7.77 -29.88
N GLU A 140 14.57 -7.93 -29.84
CA GLU A 140 15.38 -8.48 -30.95
C GLU A 140 14.99 -9.91 -31.29
N THR A 141 14.69 -10.73 -30.29
CA THR A 141 14.25 -12.11 -30.49
C THR A 141 12.76 -12.21 -30.76
N GLN A 142 12.01 -11.13 -30.64
CA GLN A 142 10.54 -11.09 -30.68
C GLN A 142 9.89 -12.13 -29.72
N ALA A 143 10.56 -12.42 -28.62
CA ALA A 143 10.00 -13.28 -27.60
C ALA A 143 8.77 -12.61 -26.98
N ILE A 144 7.71 -13.39 -26.76
CA ILE A 144 6.44 -12.83 -26.31
C ILE A 144 6.61 -12.14 -24.96
N PHE A 145 6.17 -10.88 -24.89
CA PHE A 145 6.09 -10.10 -23.67
C PHE A 145 4.64 -9.69 -23.41
N VAL A 146 4.15 -9.97 -22.19
CA VAL A 146 2.78 -9.66 -21.79
C VAL A 146 2.79 -8.46 -20.85
N SER A 147 2.19 -7.38 -21.32
CA SER A 147 2.02 -6.12 -20.60
C SER A 147 0.65 -6.04 -19.91
N ARG A 148 0.59 -5.27 -18.83
CA ARG A 148 -0.70 -4.90 -18.22
C ARG A 148 -1.56 -4.06 -19.17
N GLY A 149 -1.00 -3.09 -19.85
CA GLY A 149 -1.72 -2.21 -20.80
C GLY A 149 -2.88 -1.41 -20.17
N ASP A 150 -2.87 -1.17 -18.84
CA ASP A 150 -4.00 -0.64 -18.06
C ASP A 150 -3.73 0.75 -17.44
N ASP A 151 -2.69 1.43 -17.87
CA ASP A 151 -2.25 2.75 -17.37
C ASP A 151 -1.92 2.78 -15.85
N SER A 152 -1.69 1.61 -15.24
CA SER A 152 -1.25 1.48 -13.84
C SER A 152 0.19 1.95 -13.62
N GLY A 153 0.60 2.06 -12.34
CA GLY A 153 1.99 2.35 -11.99
C GLY A 153 2.98 1.34 -12.56
N THR A 154 2.64 0.04 -12.53
CA THR A 154 3.46 -1.02 -13.14
C THR A 154 3.58 -0.86 -14.65
N HIS A 155 2.46 -0.56 -15.34
CA HIS A 155 2.48 -0.33 -16.79
C HIS A 155 3.32 0.91 -17.16
N LYS A 156 3.20 2.00 -16.38
CA LYS A 156 4.04 3.21 -16.58
C LYS A 156 5.53 2.92 -16.37
N ALA A 157 5.88 2.15 -15.33
CA ALA A 157 7.24 1.72 -15.10
C ALA A 157 7.77 0.88 -16.25
N GLU A 158 7.00 -0.10 -16.73
CA GLU A 158 7.30 -0.93 -17.88
C GLU A 158 7.60 -0.07 -19.13
N LEU A 159 6.68 0.84 -19.49
CA LEU A 159 6.85 1.72 -20.65
C LEU A 159 8.09 2.61 -20.53
N SER A 160 8.44 3.06 -19.31
CA SER A 160 9.66 3.84 -19.10
C SER A 160 10.93 3.00 -19.36
N MET A 161 10.93 1.73 -19.00
CA MET A 161 12.04 0.81 -19.26
C MET A 161 12.16 0.48 -20.75
N TRP A 162 11.04 0.26 -21.47
CA TRP A 162 11.02 0.12 -22.92
C TRP A 162 11.57 1.36 -23.62
N ALA A 163 11.20 2.56 -23.15
CA ALA A 163 11.73 3.81 -23.69
C ALA A 163 13.25 3.94 -23.47
N LEU A 164 13.76 3.55 -22.29
CA LEU A 164 15.20 3.48 -22.03
C LEU A 164 15.92 2.47 -22.90
N ALA A 165 15.26 1.36 -23.25
CA ALA A 165 15.78 0.36 -24.19
C ALA A 165 15.75 0.84 -25.65
N GLY A 166 15.09 1.97 -25.94
CA GLY A 166 14.93 2.49 -27.31
C GLY A 166 13.97 1.67 -28.17
N VAL A 167 13.06 0.92 -27.56
CA VAL A 167 12.10 0.03 -28.23
C VAL A 167 10.72 0.68 -28.26
N PRO A 168 10.16 1.00 -29.43
CA PRO A 168 8.82 1.57 -29.57
C PRO A 168 7.75 0.47 -29.52
N VAL A 169 7.40 -0.02 -28.32
CA VAL A 169 6.45 -1.13 -28.13
C VAL A 169 5.06 -0.91 -28.72
N PRO A 170 4.50 0.32 -28.88
CA PRO A 170 3.22 0.50 -29.58
C PRO A 170 3.23 -0.06 -31.02
N ASP A 171 4.37 -0.06 -31.67
CA ASP A 171 4.51 -0.61 -33.03
C ASP A 171 4.47 -2.15 -33.08
N ALA A 172 4.71 -2.79 -31.92
CA ALA A 172 4.71 -4.24 -31.76
C ALA A 172 3.42 -4.77 -31.08
N SER A 173 2.47 -3.87 -30.78
CA SER A 173 1.20 -4.23 -30.11
C SER A 173 0.42 -5.25 -30.97
N GLY A 174 -0.02 -6.33 -30.31
CA GLY A 174 -0.71 -7.44 -30.99
C GLY A 174 0.21 -8.45 -31.69
N ASP A 175 1.51 -8.23 -31.70
CA ASP A 175 2.52 -9.18 -32.24
C ASP A 175 3.28 -9.85 -31.06
N TRP A 176 4.55 -9.60 -30.85
CA TRP A 176 5.28 -10.13 -29.70
C TRP A 176 4.97 -9.36 -28.39
N TYR A 177 4.49 -8.12 -28.44
CA TYR A 177 4.03 -7.32 -27.29
C TYR A 177 2.52 -7.43 -27.16
N ARG A 178 2.06 -8.00 -26.03
CA ARG A 178 0.66 -8.36 -25.81
C ARG A 178 0.09 -7.61 -24.59
N GLU A 179 -0.83 -6.71 -24.80
CA GLU A 179 -1.48 -5.92 -23.77
C GLU A 179 -2.77 -6.61 -23.30
N THR A 180 -2.91 -6.81 -21.99
CA THR A 180 -4.08 -7.49 -21.40
C THR A 180 -5.21 -6.54 -21.03
N GLY A 181 -4.92 -5.25 -20.82
CA GLY A 181 -5.88 -4.29 -20.25
C GLY A 181 -6.32 -4.66 -18.83
N SER A 182 -5.55 -5.44 -18.08
CA SER A 182 -5.98 -6.10 -16.86
C SER A 182 -4.98 -5.92 -15.70
N GLY A 183 -5.43 -6.21 -14.46
CA GLY A 183 -4.57 -6.19 -13.27
C GLY A 183 -3.49 -7.28 -13.31
N MET A 184 -2.45 -7.14 -12.44
CA MET A 184 -1.23 -7.93 -12.50
C MET A 184 -1.45 -9.45 -12.42
N GLY A 185 -2.35 -9.91 -11.54
CA GLY A 185 -2.63 -11.35 -11.42
C GLY A 185 -3.21 -11.97 -12.69
N ALA A 186 -4.10 -11.24 -13.39
CA ALA A 186 -4.64 -11.68 -14.68
C ALA A 186 -3.55 -11.66 -15.76
N THR A 187 -2.71 -10.62 -15.77
CA THR A 187 -1.58 -10.49 -16.69
C THR A 187 -0.58 -11.64 -16.51
N LEU A 188 -0.23 -12.00 -15.28
CA LEU A 188 0.64 -13.14 -14.99
C LEU A 188 0.04 -14.48 -15.44
N ASN A 189 -1.29 -14.68 -15.27
CA ASN A 189 -1.95 -15.87 -15.80
C ASN A 189 -1.84 -15.97 -17.31
N VAL A 190 -1.99 -14.85 -18.04
CA VAL A 190 -1.80 -14.81 -19.49
C VAL A 190 -0.35 -15.09 -19.85
N ALA A 191 0.62 -14.46 -19.17
CA ALA A 191 2.04 -14.68 -19.41
C ALA A 191 2.44 -16.14 -19.20
N THR A 192 1.97 -16.76 -18.09
CA THR A 192 2.20 -18.19 -17.83
C THR A 192 1.59 -19.07 -18.92
N GLY A 193 0.34 -18.78 -19.33
CA GLY A 193 -0.35 -19.56 -20.37
C GLY A 193 0.27 -19.41 -21.77
N MET A 194 0.96 -18.31 -22.05
CA MET A 194 1.63 -18.02 -23.32
C MET A 194 3.13 -18.35 -23.33
N ASN A 195 3.68 -18.84 -22.22
CA ASN A 195 5.12 -19.04 -22.04
C ASN A 195 5.91 -17.75 -22.36
N ALA A 196 5.48 -16.62 -21.76
CA ALA A 196 5.89 -15.27 -22.12
C ALA A 196 6.58 -14.55 -20.96
N TYR A 197 7.35 -13.52 -21.26
CA TYR A 197 7.87 -12.59 -20.25
C TYR A 197 6.81 -11.61 -19.77
N ALA A 198 6.94 -11.11 -18.53
CA ALA A 198 6.12 -10.03 -18.02
C ALA A 198 6.87 -9.26 -16.92
N LEU A 199 6.65 -7.94 -16.84
CA LEU A 199 7.09 -7.14 -15.69
C LEU A 199 6.06 -7.23 -14.58
N THR A 200 6.52 -7.47 -13.36
CA THR A 200 5.67 -7.48 -12.15
C THR A 200 6.44 -6.94 -10.95
N ASP A 201 5.73 -6.43 -9.93
CA ASP A 201 6.37 -6.23 -8.64
C ASP A 201 6.65 -7.58 -7.96
N ARG A 202 7.74 -7.65 -7.18
CA ARG A 202 8.19 -8.88 -6.53
C ARG A 202 7.15 -9.42 -5.56
N ALA A 203 6.43 -8.57 -4.83
CA ALA A 203 5.42 -9.00 -3.87
C ALA A 203 4.27 -9.74 -4.56
N THR A 204 3.77 -9.21 -5.68
CA THR A 204 2.76 -9.88 -6.50
C THR A 204 3.30 -11.21 -7.03
N TRP A 205 4.56 -11.25 -7.50
CA TRP A 205 5.17 -12.50 -7.98
C TRP A 205 5.27 -13.56 -6.89
N ILE A 206 5.71 -13.19 -5.67
CA ILE A 206 5.83 -14.14 -4.56
C ILE A 206 4.47 -14.73 -4.22
N SER A 207 3.44 -13.89 -4.11
CA SER A 207 2.07 -14.30 -3.77
C SER A 207 1.33 -14.99 -4.92
N PHE A 208 1.83 -14.93 -6.15
CA PHE A 208 1.17 -15.52 -7.31
C PHE A 208 1.31 -17.04 -7.30
N ALA A 209 0.18 -17.74 -7.23
CA ALA A 209 0.17 -19.20 -7.08
C ALA A 209 0.40 -19.96 -8.38
N ASN A 210 -0.06 -19.43 -9.52
CA ASN A 210 -0.10 -20.15 -10.82
C ASN A 210 1.16 -19.88 -11.66
N LYS A 211 2.34 -20.07 -11.06
CA LYS A 211 3.63 -19.77 -11.73
C LYS A 211 3.98 -20.71 -12.89
N GLY A 212 3.44 -21.94 -12.88
CA GLY A 212 3.87 -22.97 -13.84
C GLY A 212 5.37 -23.20 -13.76
N THR A 213 6.05 -23.11 -14.92
CA THR A 213 7.52 -23.20 -15.05
C THR A 213 8.19 -21.81 -15.06
N GLN A 214 7.45 -20.75 -14.83
CA GLN A 214 8.03 -19.41 -14.85
C GLN A 214 8.86 -19.13 -13.59
N SER A 215 9.92 -18.34 -13.79
CA SER A 215 10.81 -17.88 -12.72
C SER A 215 11.18 -16.41 -12.93
N VAL A 216 11.85 -15.81 -11.95
CA VAL A 216 12.46 -14.49 -12.12
C VAL A 216 13.61 -14.60 -13.10
N ALA A 217 13.52 -13.89 -14.21
CA ALA A 217 14.53 -13.86 -15.27
C ALA A 217 15.47 -12.66 -15.13
N VAL A 218 14.93 -11.47 -14.75
CA VAL A 218 15.74 -10.25 -14.60
C VAL A 218 15.39 -9.58 -13.28
N GLU A 219 16.40 -9.24 -12.48
CA GLU A 219 16.30 -8.59 -11.19
C GLU A 219 17.56 -7.82 -10.82
N GLY A 220 17.47 -6.96 -9.80
CA GLY A 220 18.65 -6.29 -9.22
C GLY A 220 19.06 -4.99 -9.90
N ASP A 221 18.43 -4.59 -11.00
CA ASP A 221 18.70 -3.31 -11.65
C ASP A 221 18.12 -2.15 -10.82
N PRO A 222 18.91 -1.11 -10.47
CA PRO A 222 18.42 0.05 -9.75
C PRO A 222 17.26 0.78 -10.44
N ARG A 223 17.15 0.70 -11.78
CA ARG A 223 16.04 1.27 -12.56
C ARG A 223 14.72 0.56 -12.33
N MET A 224 14.76 -0.65 -11.76
CA MET A 224 13.59 -1.45 -11.39
C MET A 224 13.12 -1.18 -9.95
N PHE A 225 13.79 -0.30 -9.20
CA PHE A 225 13.36 0.04 -7.86
C PHE A 225 12.12 0.91 -7.88
N ASN A 226 11.15 0.52 -7.07
CA ASN A 226 9.86 1.19 -6.93
C ASN A 226 9.83 1.92 -5.58
N GLN A 227 10.21 3.19 -5.59
CA GLN A 227 10.34 4.03 -4.40
C GLN A 227 8.98 4.50 -3.90
N TYR A 228 8.68 4.23 -2.65
CA TYR A 228 7.51 4.73 -1.93
C TYR A 228 7.82 6.04 -1.24
N GLY A 229 6.88 6.98 -1.38
CA GLY A 229 6.95 8.27 -0.70
C GLY A 229 5.73 8.53 0.18
N VAL A 230 5.96 9.27 1.27
CA VAL A 230 4.90 9.76 2.14
C VAL A 230 4.91 11.28 2.18
N ILE A 231 3.72 11.89 2.15
CA ILE A 231 3.53 13.33 2.06
C ILE A 231 2.34 13.73 2.95
N LEU A 232 2.56 14.68 3.86
CA LEU A 232 1.46 15.33 4.57
C LEU A 232 0.72 16.27 3.61
N VAL A 233 -0.60 16.16 3.53
CA VAL A 233 -1.43 17.09 2.75
C VAL A 233 -1.40 18.47 3.38
N ASN A 234 -1.33 19.51 2.55
CA ASN A 234 -1.14 20.88 3.02
C ASN A 234 -2.44 21.46 3.62
N LYS A 235 -2.43 21.66 4.94
CA LYS A 235 -3.56 22.23 5.69
C LYS A 235 -3.90 23.67 5.31
N ASP A 236 -2.94 24.42 4.74
CA ASP A 236 -3.21 25.79 4.31
C ASP A 236 -4.09 25.83 3.05
N ARG A 237 -4.09 24.73 2.28
CA ARG A 237 -5.03 24.51 1.17
C ARG A 237 -6.34 23.88 1.64
N HIS A 238 -6.26 23.01 2.65
CA HIS A 238 -7.37 22.19 3.12
C HIS A 238 -7.50 22.25 4.66
N PRO A 239 -8.24 23.21 5.22
CA PRO A 239 -8.33 23.40 6.67
C PRO A 239 -8.84 22.19 7.47
N ASN A 240 -9.50 21.24 6.80
CA ASN A 240 -10.02 20.01 7.42
C ASN A 240 -8.96 18.91 7.60
N VAL A 241 -7.76 19.08 7.00
CA VAL A 241 -6.65 18.13 7.15
C VAL A 241 -6.18 18.09 8.60
N LYS A 242 -6.12 16.90 9.15
CA LYS A 242 -5.66 16.62 10.51
C LYS A 242 -4.12 16.60 10.55
N ALA A 243 -3.54 17.79 10.35
CA ALA A 243 -2.12 17.94 10.10
C ALA A 243 -1.24 17.42 11.26
N GLU A 244 -1.68 17.58 12.52
CA GLU A 244 -0.91 17.10 13.68
C GLU A 244 -0.85 15.58 13.71
N GLN A 245 -1.99 14.91 13.54
CA GLN A 245 -2.07 13.45 13.54
C GLN A 245 -1.42 12.86 12.29
N GLY A 246 -1.61 13.51 11.13
CA GLY A 246 -0.97 13.12 9.87
C GLY A 246 0.56 13.23 9.95
N GLN A 247 1.09 14.29 10.58
CA GLN A 247 2.54 14.44 10.78
C GLN A 247 3.08 13.35 11.71
N LYS A 248 2.35 12.96 12.77
CA LYS A 248 2.77 11.84 13.63
C LYS A 248 2.90 10.53 12.84
N PHE A 249 2.00 10.30 11.87
CA PHE A 249 2.11 9.12 11.00
C PHE A 249 3.31 9.21 10.06
N VAL A 250 3.56 10.37 9.45
CA VAL A 250 4.75 10.59 8.62
C VAL A 250 6.01 10.35 9.44
N ASP A 251 6.13 10.99 10.61
CA ASP A 251 7.31 10.88 11.48
C ASP A 251 7.54 9.45 11.96
N TRP A 252 6.46 8.71 12.26
CA TRP A 252 6.54 7.30 12.64
C TRP A 252 7.04 6.43 11.49
N LEU A 253 6.48 6.61 10.27
CA LEU A 253 6.88 5.83 9.09
C LEU A 253 8.36 5.98 8.74
N ILE A 254 8.88 7.22 8.83
CA ILE A 254 10.30 7.49 8.54
C ILE A 254 11.20 7.33 9.77
N GLY A 255 10.62 7.15 10.95
CA GLY A 255 11.32 6.94 12.21
C GLY A 255 11.70 5.48 12.45
N GLY A 256 12.45 5.25 13.54
CA GLY A 256 12.98 3.92 13.87
C GLY A 256 11.92 2.82 13.99
N SER A 257 10.76 3.09 14.62
CA SER A 257 9.68 2.10 14.78
C SER A 257 9.10 1.69 13.44
N GLY A 258 8.67 2.65 12.61
CA GLY A 258 8.09 2.38 11.31
C GLY A 258 9.06 1.70 10.35
N GLN A 259 10.33 2.14 10.31
CA GLN A 259 11.37 1.53 9.50
C GLN A 259 11.67 0.09 9.94
N ALA A 260 11.66 -0.19 11.26
CA ALA A 260 11.82 -1.54 11.79
C ALA A 260 10.62 -2.44 11.45
N ALA A 261 9.38 -1.94 11.57
CA ALA A 261 8.17 -2.65 11.21
C ALA A 261 8.15 -3.03 9.71
N ILE A 262 8.55 -2.10 8.84
CA ILE A 262 8.69 -2.35 7.39
C ILE A 262 9.76 -3.42 7.13
N ALA A 263 10.93 -3.32 7.77
CA ALA A 263 12.02 -4.29 7.61
C ALA A 263 11.65 -5.70 8.07
N ALA A 264 10.80 -5.80 9.10
CA ALA A 264 10.34 -7.07 9.65
C ALA A 264 9.25 -7.75 8.78
N TYR A 265 8.64 -7.01 7.84
CA TYR A 265 7.59 -7.57 7.00
C TYR A 265 8.15 -8.53 5.97
N MET A 266 7.72 -9.79 6.05
CA MET A 266 8.14 -10.87 5.16
C MET A 266 6.94 -11.67 4.66
N ILE A 267 7.02 -12.14 3.41
CA ILE A 267 6.12 -13.17 2.86
C ILE A 267 6.98 -14.38 2.48
N ASP A 268 6.58 -15.57 2.95
CA ASP A 268 7.30 -16.81 2.71
C ASP A 268 8.81 -16.75 3.05
N GLY A 269 9.14 -15.98 4.11
CA GLY A 269 10.53 -15.79 4.56
C GLY A 269 11.36 -14.84 3.70
N GLN A 270 10.73 -14.13 2.76
CA GLN A 270 11.39 -13.13 1.89
C GLN A 270 10.97 -11.72 2.27
N GLN A 271 11.96 -10.82 2.40
CA GLN A 271 11.72 -9.40 2.61
C GLN A 271 11.20 -8.77 1.31
N LEU A 272 10.10 -8.02 1.42
CA LEU A 272 9.44 -7.41 0.26
C LEU A 272 9.66 -5.93 0.14
N PHE A 273 9.84 -5.26 1.28
CA PHE A 273 10.06 -3.82 1.33
C PHE A 273 11.36 -3.54 2.06
N PHE A 274 12.16 -2.67 1.49
CA PHE A 274 13.46 -2.28 1.99
C PHE A 274 13.38 -0.85 2.50
N PRO A 275 13.35 -0.63 3.83
CA PRO A 275 13.28 0.71 4.40
C PRO A 275 14.50 1.53 4.01
N ASN A 276 14.29 2.81 3.65
CA ASN A 276 15.35 3.72 3.23
C ASN A 276 15.04 5.19 3.53
N ALA A 277 14.25 5.47 4.58
CA ALA A 277 14.04 6.82 5.04
C ALA A 277 15.35 7.42 5.60
N GLU A 278 15.64 8.70 5.22
CA GLU A 278 16.79 9.49 5.66
C GLU A 278 16.34 10.75 6.42
#